data_6424183bdb79cab24feba23aea5f6ac9
#
_entry.id   6424183bdb79cab24feba23aea5f6ac9
#
_cell.length_a   1.000
_cell.length_b   1.000
_cell.length_c   1.000
_cell.angle_alpha   90.00
_cell.angle_beta   90.00
_cell.angle_gamma   90.00
#
_symmetry.space_group_name_H-M   'P 1'
#
loop_
_entity.id
_entity.type
_entity.pdbx_description
1 polymer ?
#
loop_
_entity_poly.entity_id
_entity_poly.type
_entity_poly.pdbx_seq_one_letter_code
_entity_poly.pdbx_strand_id
1 'polypeptide(L)'
;SYFLFKTRIIEGRENTKPGSTSVFEETFRKYHSWIGFEIDYQNFPMSTKKWHFGYHVKGQFNSQSLFANYTASLLSLPTFSILPDMETFFLPEFRSHQHIGGGLNLIYSPFKNIDLRLDYYYYQPFLQLSKNDDGSLQFIEAFEGQTFVASSSFIFHSPIGPLRATLNYFPKQITPYSFQLSYGYVLFNERAIR
;
A
#
# COMPACT_ATOMS: atom_id res chain seq x y z
N SER A 1 -3.60 -21.49 -14.46
CA SER A 1 -3.98 -20.62 -13.32
C SER A 1 -2.79 -20.46 -12.41
N TYR A 2 -2.57 -19.27 -11.93
CA TYR A 2 -1.54 -18.94 -10.96
C TYR A 2 -2.22 -18.30 -9.75
N PHE A 3 -1.82 -18.68 -8.55
CA PHE A 3 -2.26 -18.03 -7.33
C PHE A 3 -1.07 -17.77 -6.40
N LEU A 4 -1.15 -16.69 -5.65
CA LEU A 4 -0.22 -16.33 -4.58
C LEU A 4 -1.04 -16.11 -3.31
N PHE A 5 -0.61 -16.74 -2.23
CA PHE A 5 -1.16 -16.49 -0.90
C PHE A 5 0.00 -16.24 0.07
N LYS A 6 -0.03 -15.10 0.72
CA LYS A 6 0.96 -14.73 1.75
C LYS A 6 0.22 -14.32 3.02
N THR A 7 0.76 -14.73 4.15
CA THR A 7 0.38 -14.23 5.46
C THR A 7 1.63 -13.76 6.17
N ARG A 8 1.52 -12.66 6.89
CA ARG A 8 2.61 -12.12 7.71
C ARG A 8 2.08 -11.78 9.10
N ILE A 9 2.79 -12.21 10.11
CA ILE A 9 2.57 -11.82 11.50
C ILE A 9 3.80 -11.04 11.95
N ILE A 10 3.61 -9.87 12.51
CA ILE A 10 4.66 -8.98 12.96
C ILE A 10 4.42 -8.71 14.43
N GLU A 11 5.41 -8.95 15.28
CA GLU A 11 5.44 -8.49 16.65
C GLU A 11 6.47 -7.35 16.75
N GLY A 12 6.07 -6.23 17.31
CA GLY A 12 6.95 -5.10 17.55
C GLY A 12 6.97 -4.72 19.02
N ARG A 13 8.14 -4.27 19.48
CA ARG A 13 8.34 -3.68 20.80
C ARG A 13 9.02 -2.34 20.64
N GLU A 14 8.39 -1.31 21.16
CA GLU A 14 8.88 0.05 21.05
C GLU A 14 9.25 0.59 22.44
N ASN A 15 10.38 1.27 22.50
CA ASN A 15 10.80 2.05 23.63
C ASN A 15 10.84 3.51 23.21
N THR A 16 9.81 4.24 23.56
CA THR A 16 9.67 5.64 23.20
C THR A 16 10.33 6.52 24.26
N LYS A 17 11.22 7.42 23.84
CA LYS A 17 11.82 8.43 24.72
C LYS A 17 11.16 9.77 24.44
N PRO A 18 10.78 10.57 25.46
CA PRO A 18 10.29 11.92 25.21
C PRO A 18 11.37 12.75 24.53
N GLY A 19 10.99 13.47 23.48
CA GLY A 19 11.84 14.52 22.90
C GLY A 19 12.06 15.65 23.91
N SER A 20 13.12 16.44 23.76
CA SER A 20 13.62 17.42 24.74
C SER A 20 12.68 18.59 25.08
N THR A 21 11.48 18.65 24.53
CA THR A 21 10.70 19.89 24.57
C THR A 21 9.25 19.69 24.97
N SER A 22 8.84 19.20 26.05
CA SER A 22 7.49 19.54 26.52
C SER A 22 6.42 18.47 26.75
N VAL A 23 6.77 17.22 26.92
CA VAL A 23 5.80 16.25 27.43
C VAL A 23 6.18 15.87 28.85
N PHE A 24 5.27 16.06 29.82
CA PHE A 24 5.47 15.60 31.17
C PHE A 24 5.67 14.09 31.19
N GLU A 25 6.72 13.59 31.84
CA GLU A 25 7.09 12.16 31.91
C GLU A 25 5.96 11.26 32.42
N GLU A 26 5.04 11.80 33.23
CA GLU A 26 3.94 11.05 33.83
C GLU A 26 2.85 10.59 32.85
N THR A 27 2.75 11.22 31.68
CA THR A 27 1.76 10.86 30.65
C THR A 27 2.31 9.97 29.55
N PHE A 28 3.58 9.60 29.64
CA PHE A 28 4.29 8.94 28.56
C PHE A 28 4.43 7.43 28.80
N ARG A 29 3.78 6.62 27.96
CA ARG A 29 4.04 5.18 27.95
C ARG A 29 5.40 4.92 27.31
N LYS A 30 6.37 4.51 28.11
CA LYS A 30 7.76 4.26 27.70
C LYS A 30 7.92 2.99 26.85
N TYR A 31 7.11 1.98 27.10
CA TYR A 31 7.17 0.69 26.40
C TYR A 31 5.82 0.34 25.79
N HIS A 32 5.84 -0.02 24.52
CA HIS A 32 4.68 -0.52 23.79
C HIS A 32 5.03 -1.84 23.12
N SER A 33 4.13 -2.79 23.20
CA SER A 33 4.14 -3.98 22.33
C SER A 33 2.94 -3.93 21.41
N TRP A 34 3.13 -4.34 20.18
CA TRP A 34 2.06 -4.35 19.18
C TRP A 34 2.17 -5.58 18.29
N ILE A 35 1.05 -5.96 17.71
CA ILE A 35 0.94 -7.07 16.77
C ILE A 35 0.36 -6.54 15.47
N GLY A 36 0.99 -6.92 14.36
CA GLY A 36 0.50 -6.73 13.01
C GLY A 36 0.13 -8.06 12.37
N PHE A 37 -0.93 -8.06 11.59
CA PHE A 37 -1.34 -9.18 10.75
C PHE A 37 -1.62 -8.69 9.34
N GLU A 38 -1.06 -9.37 8.36
CA GLU A 38 -1.25 -9.07 6.94
C GLU A 38 -1.66 -10.36 6.20
N ILE A 39 -2.63 -10.23 5.33
CA ILE A 39 -3.04 -11.25 4.38
C ILE A 39 -3.00 -10.67 2.97
N ASP A 40 -2.43 -11.40 2.04
CA ASP A 40 -2.28 -11.00 0.64
C ASP A 40 -2.61 -12.21 -0.24
N TYR A 41 -3.67 -12.09 -1.03
CA TYR A 41 -4.15 -13.15 -1.91
C TYR A 41 -4.36 -12.63 -3.33
N GLN A 42 -3.65 -13.21 -4.28
CA GLN A 42 -3.78 -12.91 -5.70
C GLN A 42 -4.04 -14.19 -6.49
N ASN A 43 -4.97 -14.13 -7.43
CA ASN A 43 -5.29 -15.26 -8.31
C ASN A 43 -5.59 -14.79 -9.72
N PHE A 44 -5.13 -15.57 -10.70
CA PHE A 44 -5.43 -15.41 -12.11
C PHE A 44 -6.22 -16.64 -12.61
N PRO A 45 -7.55 -16.69 -12.36
CA PRO A 45 -8.37 -17.85 -12.72
C PRO A 45 -8.51 -18.01 -14.22
N MET A 46 -8.49 -16.93 -14.97
CA MET A 46 -8.63 -16.97 -16.41
C MET A 46 -7.33 -16.50 -17.08
N SER A 47 -6.69 -17.44 -17.78
CA SER A 47 -5.45 -17.21 -18.50
C SER A 47 -5.54 -17.89 -19.86
N THR A 48 -5.59 -17.10 -20.91
CA THR A 48 -5.55 -17.55 -22.31
C THR A 48 -4.23 -17.13 -22.94
N LYS A 49 -4.03 -17.39 -24.22
CA LYS A 49 -2.81 -16.98 -24.94
C LYS A 49 -2.60 -15.47 -25.00
N LYS A 50 -3.68 -14.69 -24.91
CA LYS A 50 -3.64 -13.22 -25.07
C LYS A 50 -4.23 -12.47 -23.89
N TRP A 51 -5.12 -13.07 -23.14
CA TRP A 51 -5.84 -12.42 -22.06
C TRP A 51 -5.60 -13.12 -20.73
N HIS A 52 -5.24 -12.35 -19.72
CA HIS A 52 -5.14 -12.83 -18.35
C HIS A 52 -5.99 -11.93 -17.48
N PHE A 53 -6.92 -12.52 -16.77
CA PHE A 53 -7.76 -11.82 -15.80
C PHE A 53 -7.44 -12.34 -14.40
N GLY A 54 -7.19 -11.44 -13.49
CA GLY A 54 -6.88 -11.73 -12.11
C GLY A 54 -7.65 -10.85 -11.14
N TYR A 55 -7.65 -11.28 -9.90
CA TYR A 55 -8.08 -10.47 -8.77
C TYR A 55 -7.08 -10.56 -7.64
N HIS A 56 -7.06 -9.52 -6.81
CA HIS A 56 -6.12 -9.38 -5.72
C HIS A 56 -6.86 -8.83 -4.51
N VAL A 57 -6.67 -9.44 -3.34
CA VAL A 57 -7.25 -8.99 -2.06
C VAL A 57 -6.12 -8.88 -1.05
N LYS A 58 -6.06 -7.75 -0.38
CA LYS A 58 -5.10 -7.48 0.68
C LYS A 58 -5.82 -6.93 1.90
N GLY A 59 -5.56 -7.55 3.06
CA GLY A 59 -6.08 -7.09 4.35
C GLY A 59 -4.94 -6.88 5.33
N GLN A 60 -5.07 -5.88 6.20
CA GLN A 60 -4.09 -5.59 7.21
C GLN A 60 -4.73 -5.11 8.50
N PHE A 61 -4.17 -5.58 9.59
CA PHE A 61 -4.46 -5.19 10.97
C PHE A 61 -3.16 -4.82 11.66
N ASN A 62 -3.16 -3.72 12.40
CA ASN A 62 -2.05 -3.30 13.24
C ASN A 62 -2.60 -2.73 14.57
N SER A 63 -2.06 -3.19 15.70
CA SER A 63 -2.43 -2.72 17.02
C SER A 63 -1.45 -1.69 17.61
N GLN A 64 -0.55 -1.15 16.80
CA GLN A 64 0.44 -0.16 17.24
C GLN A 64 -0.23 1.08 17.81
N SER A 65 0.26 1.54 18.96
CA SER A 65 -0.22 2.76 19.59
C SER A 65 0.15 3.99 18.77
N LEU A 66 -0.71 5.02 18.82
CA LEU A 66 -0.41 6.30 18.21
C LEU A 66 0.72 7.02 18.96
N PHE A 67 1.54 7.73 18.20
CA PHE A 67 2.49 8.69 18.76
C PHE A 67 1.78 10.00 19.13
N ALA A 68 2.42 10.82 19.98
CA ALA A 68 1.88 12.15 20.34
C ALA A 68 1.82 13.14 19.16
N ASN A 69 2.47 12.81 18.04
CA ASN A 69 2.55 13.66 16.86
C ASN A 69 1.84 13.01 15.67
N TYR A 70 0.99 13.78 14.97
CA TYR A 70 0.25 13.31 13.79
C TYR A 70 1.16 12.71 12.72
N THR A 71 2.23 13.42 12.35
CA THR A 71 3.13 12.95 11.28
C THR A 71 3.82 11.65 11.65
N ALA A 72 4.31 11.52 12.88
CA ALA A 72 4.94 10.29 13.36
C ALA A 72 3.93 9.13 13.39
N SER A 73 2.71 9.38 13.88
CA SER A 73 1.64 8.39 13.88
C SER A 73 1.28 7.95 12.46
N LEU A 74 1.10 8.89 11.54
CA LEU A 74 0.77 8.60 10.14
C LEU A 74 1.88 7.78 9.44
N LEU A 75 3.14 8.12 9.69
CA LEU A 75 4.29 7.40 9.09
C LEU A 75 4.44 5.98 9.65
N SER A 76 4.03 5.73 10.89
CA SER A 76 4.07 4.40 11.49
C SER A 76 2.96 3.47 11.02
N LEU A 77 1.88 4.04 10.45
CA LEU A 77 0.77 3.24 9.97
C LEU A 77 1.14 2.39 8.76
N PRO A 78 0.62 1.17 8.70
CA PRO A 78 0.74 0.35 7.50
C PRO A 78 0.10 1.03 6.29
N THR A 79 0.74 0.81 5.15
CA THR A 79 0.30 1.36 3.86
C THR A 79 -0.34 0.26 3.02
N PHE A 80 -1.50 0.56 2.45
CA PHE A 80 -2.07 -0.27 1.40
C PHE A 80 -1.26 -0.04 0.11
N SER A 81 -0.20 -0.81 -0.05
CA SER A 81 0.69 -0.77 -1.21
C SER A 81 0.42 -2.02 -2.06
N ILE A 82 -0.26 -1.85 -3.16
CA ILE A 82 -0.65 -2.94 -4.06
C ILE A 82 -0.04 -2.78 -5.47
N LEU A 83 0.23 -1.53 -5.87
CA LEU A 83 1.00 -1.21 -7.05
C LEU A 83 2.44 -0.89 -6.64
N PRO A 84 3.46 -1.35 -7.39
CA PRO A 84 4.86 -1.05 -7.08
C PRO A 84 5.15 0.46 -6.95
N ASP A 85 4.46 1.27 -7.76
CA ASP A 85 4.64 2.71 -7.79
C ASP A 85 4.14 3.40 -6.52
N MET A 86 3.18 2.79 -5.79
CA MET A 86 2.67 3.32 -4.52
C MET A 86 3.72 3.33 -3.39
N GLU A 87 4.76 2.53 -3.50
CA GLU A 87 5.85 2.51 -2.53
C GLU A 87 6.78 3.73 -2.65
N THR A 88 6.76 4.39 -3.81
CA THR A 88 7.59 5.57 -4.08
C THR A 88 6.90 6.88 -3.74
N PHE A 89 5.59 6.88 -3.54
CA PHE A 89 4.79 8.05 -3.22
C PHE A 89 4.37 8.07 -1.75
N PHE A 90 4.31 9.28 -1.19
CA PHE A 90 3.67 9.48 0.09
C PHE A 90 2.17 9.66 -0.12
N LEU A 91 1.41 8.60 0.16
CA LEU A 91 -0.04 8.53 -0.03
C LEU A 91 -0.74 8.35 1.34
N PRO A 92 -0.99 9.44 2.08
CA PRO A 92 -1.58 9.38 3.42
C PRO A 92 -2.96 8.75 3.44
N GLU A 93 -3.75 8.92 2.37
CA GLU A 93 -5.09 8.35 2.24
C GLU A 93 -5.12 6.82 2.14
N PHE A 94 -3.99 6.17 1.85
CA PHE A 94 -3.83 4.71 1.83
C PHE A 94 -3.17 4.17 3.10
N ARG A 95 -3.14 4.96 4.18
CA ARG A 95 -2.56 4.55 5.47
C ARG A 95 -3.63 4.47 6.54
N SER A 96 -3.67 3.34 7.23
CA SER A 96 -4.59 3.13 8.36
C SER A 96 -4.13 1.94 9.21
N HIS A 97 -4.57 1.88 10.48
CA HIS A 97 -4.29 0.76 11.36
C HIS A 97 -4.90 -0.54 10.86
N GLN A 98 -6.08 -0.44 10.30
CA GLN A 98 -6.85 -1.58 9.81
C GLN A 98 -7.46 -1.21 8.47
N HIS A 99 -7.27 -2.09 7.50
CA HIS A 99 -7.85 -1.91 6.18
C HIS A 99 -8.04 -3.23 5.45
N ILE A 100 -8.94 -3.19 4.50
CA ILE A 100 -9.08 -4.18 3.46
C ILE A 100 -9.09 -3.48 2.11
N GLY A 101 -8.51 -4.09 1.14
CA GLY A 101 -8.59 -3.63 -0.23
C GLY A 101 -8.56 -4.79 -1.20
N GLY A 102 -9.07 -4.55 -2.38
CA GLY A 102 -9.09 -5.57 -3.41
C GLY A 102 -9.35 -4.97 -4.77
N GLY A 103 -9.00 -5.70 -5.80
CA GLY A 103 -9.14 -5.21 -7.14
C GLY A 103 -8.98 -6.26 -8.22
N LEU A 104 -9.03 -5.78 -9.43
CA LEU A 104 -9.01 -6.55 -10.65
C LEU A 104 -7.78 -6.19 -11.48
N ASN A 105 -7.22 -7.20 -12.12
CA ASN A 105 -6.09 -7.10 -13.02
C ASN A 105 -6.48 -7.66 -14.37
N LEU A 106 -6.32 -6.88 -15.41
CA LEU A 106 -6.51 -7.29 -16.79
C LEU A 106 -5.20 -7.11 -17.55
N ILE A 107 -4.70 -8.19 -18.14
CA ILE A 107 -3.50 -8.14 -18.97
C ILE A 107 -3.88 -8.63 -20.36
N TYR A 108 -3.54 -7.84 -21.37
CA TYR A 108 -3.69 -8.17 -22.78
C TYR A 108 -2.33 -8.21 -23.47
N SER A 109 -1.98 -9.36 -24.01
CA SER A 109 -0.71 -9.62 -24.70
C SER A 109 -0.96 -9.79 -26.21
N PRO A 110 -1.02 -8.67 -26.97
CA PRO A 110 -1.25 -8.74 -28.42
C PRO A 110 -0.11 -9.43 -29.16
N PHE A 111 1.12 -9.25 -28.68
CA PHE A 111 2.34 -9.82 -29.23
C PHE A 111 3.15 -10.49 -28.11
N LYS A 112 4.11 -11.36 -28.46
CA LYS A 112 4.94 -12.10 -27.49
C LYS A 112 5.79 -11.20 -26.55
N ASN A 113 6.04 -9.98 -26.99
CA ASN A 113 6.92 -9.02 -26.29
C ASN A 113 6.20 -7.74 -25.85
N ILE A 114 4.87 -7.69 -25.96
CA ILE A 114 4.10 -6.51 -25.55
C ILE A 114 2.94 -6.94 -24.67
N ASP A 115 2.85 -6.33 -23.49
CA ASP A 115 1.70 -6.44 -22.58
C ASP A 115 1.09 -5.06 -22.34
N LEU A 116 -0.24 -5.02 -22.39
CA LEU A 116 -1.06 -3.92 -21.91
C LEU A 116 -1.72 -4.38 -20.62
N ARG A 117 -1.57 -3.64 -19.56
CA ARG A 117 -2.10 -4.00 -18.25
C ARG A 117 -3.00 -2.89 -17.72
N LEU A 118 -4.17 -3.26 -17.23
CA LEU A 118 -5.10 -2.40 -16.51
C LEU A 118 -5.34 -2.99 -15.14
N ASP A 119 -5.16 -2.15 -14.12
CA ASP A 119 -5.36 -2.50 -12.73
C ASP A 119 -6.34 -1.51 -12.11
N TYR A 120 -7.27 -2.01 -11.32
CA TYR A 120 -8.19 -1.22 -10.52
C TYR A 120 -8.29 -1.82 -9.13
N TYR A 121 -8.06 -1.00 -8.11
CA TYR A 121 -8.10 -1.43 -6.71
C TYR A 121 -8.93 -0.47 -5.88
N TYR A 122 -9.83 -1.03 -5.08
CA TYR A 122 -10.61 -0.33 -4.08
C TYR A 122 -9.99 -0.54 -2.71
N TYR A 123 -9.98 0.51 -1.89
CA TYR A 123 -9.41 0.53 -0.55
C TYR A 123 -10.44 1.01 0.45
N GLN A 124 -10.63 0.24 1.53
CA GLN A 124 -11.50 0.54 2.64
C GLN A 124 -10.71 0.55 3.94
N PRO A 125 -10.44 1.72 4.53
CA PRO A 125 -9.90 1.83 5.88
C PRO A 125 -10.99 1.64 6.93
N PHE A 126 -10.61 1.15 8.10
CA PHE A 126 -11.49 1.05 9.27
C PHE A 126 -11.07 2.00 10.40
N LEU A 127 -9.76 2.27 10.54
CA LEU A 127 -9.21 3.20 11.51
C LEU A 127 -8.20 4.09 10.81
N GLN A 128 -8.68 5.08 10.09
CA GLN A 128 -7.86 6.08 9.41
C GLN A 128 -7.68 7.30 10.31
N LEU A 129 -6.45 7.85 10.33
CA LEU A 129 -6.14 9.07 11.09
C LEU A 129 -6.55 10.31 10.31
N SER A 130 -7.16 11.25 11.02
CA SER A 130 -7.36 12.62 10.58
C SER A 130 -6.77 13.59 11.57
N LYS A 131 -6.46 14.77 11.10
CA LYS A 131 -5.99 15.89 11.90
C LYS A 131 -7.12 16.89 12.05
N ASN A 132 -7.44 17.26 13.28
CA ASN A 132 -8.37 18.35 13.58
C ASN A 132 -7.71 19.70 13.32
N ASP A 133 -8.51 20.75 13.26
CA ASP A 133 -8.03 22.14 13.07
C ASP A 133 -7.12 22.60 14.23
N ASP A 134 -7.32 22.09 15.43
CA ASP A 134 -6.47 22.34 16.61
C ASP A 134 -5.16 21.53 16.61
N GLY A 135 -4.97 20.66 15.62
CA GLY A 135 -3.80 19.79 15.48
C GLY A 135 -3.90 18.47 16.23
N SER A 136 -4.97 18.24 16.96
CA SER A 136 -5.22 16.97 17.64
C SER A 136 -5.50 15.83 16.65
N LEU A 137 -5.28 14.59 17.12
CA LEU A 137 -5.54 13.37 16.36
C LEU A 137 -6.97 12.91 16.58
N GLN A 138 -7.64 12.53 15.52
CA GLN A 138 -8.90 11.81 15.58
C GLN A 138 -8.90 10.66 14.59
N PHE A 139 -9.73 9.66 14.86
CA PHE A 139 -10.04 8.62 13.89
C PHE A 139 -11.25 9.03 13.08
N ILE A 140 -11.17 8.83 11.77
CA ILE A 140 -12.33 8.89 10.88
C ILE A 140 -13.21 7.68 11.20
N GLU A 141 -14.53 7.86 11.13
CA GLU A 141 -15.49 6.79 11.37
C GLU A 141 -15.25 5.59 10.45
N ALA A 142 -15.56 4.40 10.98
CA ALA A 142 -15.45 3.18 10.21
C ALA A 142 -16.32 3.28 8.95
N PHE A 143 -15.78 2.77 7.84
CA PHE A 143 -16.38 2.83 6.49
C PHE A 143 -16.37 4.21 5.81
N GLU A 144 -15.83 5.22 6.43
CA GLU A 144 -15.46 6.48 5.78
C GLU A 144 -14.01 6.42 5.27
N GLY A 145 -13.63 7.39 4.45
CA GLY A 145 -12.27 7.50 3.94
C GLY A 145 -11.92 6.56 2.80
N GLN A 146 -12.90 5.79 2.28
CA GLN A 146 -12.69 4.91 1.14
C GLN A 146 -12.11 5.67 -0.06
N THR A 147 -11.30 4.95 -0.83
CA THR A 147 -10.70 5.47 -2.06
C THR A 147 -10.37 4.31 -3.01
N PHE A 148 -9.89 4.65 -4.18
CA PHE A 148 -9.43 3.66 -5.15
C PHE A 148 -8.17 4.14 -5.84
N VAL A 149 -7.51 3.24 -6.55
CA VAL A 149 -6.43 3.54 -7.46
C VAL A 149 -6.65 2.76 -8.75
N ALA A 150 -6.41 3.43 -9.87
CA ALA A 150 -6.41 2.81 -11.19
C ALA A 150 -5.04 2.99 -11.83
N SER A 151 -4.60 1.98 -12.59
CA SER A 151 -3.30 2.01 -13.27
C SER A 151 -3.43 1.42 -14.67
N SER A 152 -2.78 2.05 -15.62
CA SER A 152 -2.62 1.53 -16.98
C SER A 152 -1.13 1.44 -17.30
N SER A 153 -0.66 0.27 -17.71
CA SER A 153 0.74 0.05 -18.04
C SER A 153 0.91 -0.51 -19.43
N PHE A 154 1.88 0.01 -20.16
CA PHE A 154 2.45 -0.57 -21.37
C PHE A 154 3.79 -1.21 -21.01
N ILE A 155 3.97 -2.49 -21.33
CA ILE A 155 5.19 -3.23 -21.02
C ILE A 155 5.74 -3.81 -22.31
N PHE A 156 6.97 -3.44 -22.64
CA PHE A 156 7.74 -4.01 -23.75
C PHE A 156 8.86 -4.90 -23.22
N HIS A 157 8.78 -6.19 -23.50
CA HIS A 157 9.79 -7.17 -23.11
C HIS A 157 10.92 -7.19 -24.11
N SER A 158 12.01 -6.49 -23.77
CA SER A 158 13.24 -6.52 -24.56
C SER A 158 14.19 -7.63 -24.09
N PRO A 159 15.16 -8.06 -24.92
CA PRO A 159 16.15 -9.08 -24.52
C PRO A 159 17.00 -8.68 -23.32
N ILE A 160 17.17 -7.40 -23.05
CA ILE A 160 17.96 -6.84 -21.97
C ILE A 160 17.15 -6.38 -20.76
N GLY A 161 15.83 -6.59 -20.79
CA GLY A 161 14.90 -6.27 -19.70
C GLY A 161 13.62 -5.61 -20.18
N PRO A 162 12.56 -5.63 -19.36
CA PRO A 162 11.30 -4.97 -19.70
C PRO A 162 11.43 -3.45 -19.60
N LEU A 163 10.87 -2.75 -20.58
CA LEU A 163 10.57 -1.32 -20.53
C LEU A 163 9.10 -1.16 -20.19
N ARG A 164 8.80 -0.44 -19.12
CA ARG A 164 7.44 -0.24 -18.65
C ARG A 164 7.13 1.25 -18.56
N ALA A 165 6.04 1.67 -19.17
CA ALA A 165 5.43 2.97 -19.01
C ALA A 165 4.11 2.80 -18.27
N THR A 166 3.92 3.51 -17.17
CA THR A 166 2.74 3.39 -16.31
C THR A 166 2.11 4.75 -16.09
N LEU A 167 0.81 4.82 -16.22
CA LEU A 167 -0.02 5.95 -15.84
C LEU A 167 -0.92 5.51 -14.68
N ASN A 168 -0.79 6.17 -13.53
CA ASN A 168 -1.61 5.92 -12.36
C ASN A 168 -2.58 7.08 -12.12
N TYR A 169 -3.72 6.75 -11.52
CA TYR A 169 -4.74 7.70 -11.11
C TYR A 169 -5.07 7.52 -9.62
N PHE A 170 -4.84 8.59 -8.83
CA PHE A 170 -5.10 8.68 -7.39
C PHE A 170 -6.10 9.80 -7.12
N PRO A 171 -7.40 9.52 -6.98
CA PRO A 171 -8.47 10.54 -6.98
C PRO A 171 -8.38 11.55 -5.84
N LYS A 172 -7.75 11.19 -4.71
CA LYS A 172 -7.63 12.08 -3.54
C LYS A 172 -6.36 12.94 -3.53
N GLN A 173 -5.48 12.78 -4.51
CA GLN A 173 -4.28 13.60 -4.62
C GLN A 173 -4.56 14.94 -5.33
N ILE A 174 -3.82 15.99 -4.95
CA ILE A 174 -3.90 17.32 -5.61
C ILE A 174 -3.58 17.18 -7.11
N THR A 175 -2.58 16.38 -7.45
CA THR A 175 -2.27 15.96 -8.82
C THR A 175 -2.64 14.49 -8.98
N PRO A 176 -3.86 14.19 -9.47
CA PRO A 176 -4.38 12.83 -9.42
C PRO A 176 -3.69 11.85 -10.38
N TYR A 177 -2.93 12.36 -11.34
CA TYR A 177 -2.22 11.53 -12.31
C TYR A 177 -0.72 11.48 -12.02
N SER A 178 -0.13 10.30 -12.11
CA SER A 178 1.32 10.12 -12.11
C SER A 178 1.74 9.29 -13.30
N PHE A 179 2.83 9.67 -13.94
CA PHE A 179 3.44 8.92 -15.02
C PHE A 179 4.82 8.44 -14.59
N GLN A 180 5.09 7.16 -14.81
CA GLN A 180 6.37 6.55 -14.48
C GLN A 180 6.89 5.75 -15.67
N LEU A 181 8.18 5.90 -15.94
CA LEU A 181 8.93 5.09 -16.88
C LEU A 181 9.96 4.28 -16.13
N SER A 182 9.95 2.96 -16.29
CA SER A 182 10.92 2.07 -15.65
C SER A 182 11.54 1.13 -16.67
N TYR A 183 12.81 0.79 -16.45
CA TYR A 183 13.56 -0.13 -17.27
C TYR A 183 14.31 -1.13 -16.40
N GLY A 184 14.27 -2.39 -16.78
CA GLY A 184 15.01 -3.46 -16.11
C GLY A 184 14.13 -4.33 -15.20
N TYR A 185 14.75 -5.38 -14.66
CA TYR A 185 14.12 -6.25 -13.67
C TYR A 185 14.28 -5.64 -12.28
N VAL A 186 13.23 -5.64 -11.49
CA VAL A 186 13.33 -5.30 -10.06
C VAL A 186 14.09 -6.45 -9.39
N LEU A 187 15.36 -6.21 -9.09
CA LEU A 187 16.24 -7.19 -8.42
C LEU A 187 16.06 -7.21 -6.90
N PHE A 188 15.08 -6.47 -6.36
CA PHE A 188 14.81 -6.48 -4.94
C PHE A 188 14.17 -7.80 -4.53
N ASN A 189 14.99 -8.66 -3.96
CA ASN A 189 14.52 -9.80 -3.21
C ASN A 189 14.14 -9.31 -1.82
N GLU A 190 12.95 -9.64 -1.32
CA GLU A 190 12.51 -9.35 0.06
C GLU A 190 13.49 -9.87 1.13
N ARG A 191 14.39 -10.78 0.76
CA ARG A 191 15.47 -11.29 1.61
C ARG A 191 16.65 -10.33 1.78
N ALA A 192 16.76 -9.28 0.98
CA ALA A 192 17.88 -8.33 1.05
C ALA A 192 17.65 -7.21 2.09
N ILE A 193 16.49 -7.16 2.73
CA ILE A 193 16.11 -6.14 3.72
C ILE A 193 15.96 -6.75 5.14
N ARG A 194 16.57 -7.91 5.37
CA ARG A 194 16.62 -8.51 6.71
C ARG A 194 17.98 -8.27 7.37
#